data_d3d65aa99d514903e7ef1aaf988f7029
#
_entry.id   d3d65aa99d514903e7ef1aaf988f7029
#
_cell.length_a   1.000
_cell.length_b   1.000
_cell.length_c   1.000
_cell.angle_alpha   90.00
_cell.angle_beta   90.00
_cell.angle_gamma   90.00
#
_symmetry.space_group_name_H-M   'P 1'
#
loop_
_entity.id
_entity.type
_entity.pdbx_description
1 polymer ?
#
loop_
_entity_poly.entity_id
_entity_poly.type
_entity_poly.pdbx_seq_one_letter_code
_entity_poly.pdbx_strand_id
1 'polypeptide(L)'
;MEAFLHYLWLHQRYEQLIPTGALAGARIEVLDPGELNLHAGPDFFAARIRIDQLLWVGCVEIHHAASEWFAHGHHTDPAYSSVILHVVEVDNRQVAGLNGEELPTCLILVPRTQPEEQAALVEQLHSRSAAAAFLGLSAEERSSLLLCLYRTRMQAKVQACAQLLERASGDWAQCFWAQLLRYFGGALNSEAMERLAFVLPLHLLQKHSDRLDQVEALLLGQAGLIEVLPEGAYRTQLTEEYQFLRHKYELRALGAGTFRRARTRPANLPERRLLQLAALLTRRDFLGDRCLRARTRRELYELFTLPAAKADVEGQPPRAAITSSLCDLLIINVVLPYQVLYAQRQEGLRDAAPDLELLRSIPAEDNRVTRLYRAAGLELRDALESQAILQLEHYREEQERGLKG
;
A
#
# COMPACT_ATOMS: atom_id res chain seq x y z
N MET A 1 -3.94 10.55 -23.69
CA MET A 1 -4.63 9.59 -24.58
C MET A 1 -4.84 8.26 -23.83
N GLU A 2 -3.80 7.62 -23.35
CA GLU A 2 -3.85 6.31 -22.66
C GLU A 2 -4.83 6.26 -21.47
N ALA A 3 -4.84 7.26 -20.60
CA ALA A 3 -5.81 7.35 -19.50
C ALA A 3 -7.28 7.37 -19.96
N PHE A 4 -7.55 7.86 -21.17
CA PHE A 4 -8.89 7.82 -21.74
C PHE A 4 -9.24 6.41 -22.27
N LEU A 5 -8.28 5.68 -22.82
CA LEU A 5 -8.47 4.29 -23.21
C LEU A 5 -8.70 3.39 -21.99
N HIS A 6 -7.97 3.63 -20.89
CA HIS A 6 -8.22 2.95 -19.61
C HIS A 6 -9.65 3.19 -19.10
N TYR A 7 -10.15 4.43 -19.25
CA TYR A 7 -11.54 4.74 -18.92
C TYR A 7 -12.52 3.96 -19.77
N LEU A 8 -12.34 3.99 -21.08
CA LEU A 8 -13.23 3.30 -22.00
C LEU A 8 -13.26 1.80 -21.73
N TRP A 9 -12.11 1.19 -21.44
CA TRP A 9 -11.99 -0.21 -21.09
C TRP A 9 -12.68 -0.53 -19.76
N LEU A 10 -12.33 0.18 -18.71
CA LEU A 10 -12.86 -0.04 -17.35
C LEU A 10 -14.38 0.04 -17.30
N HIS A 11 -14.96 1.02 -18.00
CA HIS A 11 -16.40 1.25 -18.02
C HIS A 11 -17.11 0.62 -19.21
N GLN A 12 -16.38 -0.11 -20.05
CA GLN A 12 -16.90 -0.74 -21.28
C GLN A 12 -17.67 0.26 -22.16
N ARG A 13 -17.14 1.50 -22.28
CA ARG A 13 -17.74 2.61 -23.05
C ARG A 13 -17.09 2.85 -24.41
N TYR A 14 -16.44 1.85 -24.95
CA TYR A 14 -15.95 1.82 -26.33
C TYR A 14 -17.09 1.47 -27.29
N GLU A 15 -16.96 1.87 -28.58
CA GLU A 15 -17.96 1.50 -29.58
C GLU A 15 -17.87 0.01 -29.91
N GLN A 16 -16.67 -0.52 -30.11
CA GLN A 16 -16.44 -1.91 -30.48
C GLN A 16 -15.01 -2.33 -30.15
N LEU A 17 -14.81 -3.63 -29.87
CA LEU A 17 -13.50 -4.30 -29.91
C LEU A 17 -13.40 -5.07 -31.22
N ILE A 18 -12.32 -4.82 -31.98
CA ILE A 18 -12.06 -5.50 -33.24
C ILE A 18 -10.82 -6.38 -33.05
N PRO A 19 -10.97 -7.70 -33.01
CA PRO A 19 -9.85 -8.63 -32.93
C PRO A 19 -8.93 -8.51 -34.13
N THR A 20 -7.60 -8.47 -33.87
CA THR A 20 -6.57 -8.39 -34.93
C THR A 20 -5.55 -9.50 -34.78
N GLY A 21 -4.63 -9.62 -35.74
CA GLY A 21 -3.55 -10.62 -35.70
C GLY A 21 -4.07 -12.04 -35.46
N ALA A 22 -3.52 -12.70 -34.44
CA ALA A 22 -3.89 -14.06 -34.05
C ALA A 22 -5.37 -14.21 -33.66
N LEU A 23 -6.06 -13.14 -33.32
CA LEU A 23 -7.49 -13.13 -32.96
C LEU A 23 -8.41 -12.73 -34.12
N ALA A 24 -7.88 -12.49 -35.30
CA ALA A 24 -8.69 -12.02 -36.45
C ALA A 24 -9.88 -12.94 -36.70
N GLY A 25 -11.11 -12.36 -36.62
CA GLY A 25 -12.35 -13.11 -36.79
C GLY A 25 -12.93 -13.77 -35.54
N ALA A 26 -12.21 -13.78 -34.42
CA ALA A 26 -12.71 -14.25 -33.15
C ALA A 26 -13.75 -13.28 -32.55
N ARG A 27 -14.63 -13.80 -31.70
CA ARG A 27 -15.55 -12.97 -30.91
C ARG A 27 -14.97 -12.72 -29.53
N ILE A 28 -14.81 -11.43 -29.16
CA ILE A 28 -14.38 -11.02 -27.83
C ILE A 28 -15.58 -10.49 -27.05
N GLU A 29 -15.73 -10.98 -25.81
CA GLU A 29 -16.70 -10.50 -24.83
C GLU A 29 -15.98 -10.26 -23.49
N VAL A 30 -15.98 -9.00 -23.02
CA VAL A 30 -15.39 -8.64 -21.73
C VAL A 30 -16.42 -8.88 -20.63
N LEU A 31 -16.22 -9.94 -19.85
CA LEU A 31 -17.08 -10.28 -18.72
C LEU A 31 -16.74 -9.46 -17.50
N ASP A 32 -15.44 -9.18 -17.30
CA ASP A 32 -14.89 -8.35 -16.26
C ASP A 32 -13.65 -7.65 -16.82
N PRO A 33 -13.59 -6.31 -16.83
CA PRO A 33 -12.42 -5.58 -17.33
C PRO A 33 -11.18 -5.71 -16.44
N GLY A 34 -11.35 -6.25 -15.22
CA GLY A 34 -10.29 -6.37 -14.24
C GLY A 34 -10.09 -5.11 -13.37
N GLU A 35 -9.13 -5.20 -12.47
CA GLU A 35 -8.75 -4.10 -11.57
C GLU A 35 -7.66 -3.24 -12.20
N LEU A 36 -7.90 -1.92 -12.25
CA LEU A 36 -6.92 -0.95 -12.76
C LEU A 36 -5.66 -0.95 -11.88
N ASN A 37 -4.52 -1.23 -12.50
CA ASN A 37 -3.22 -1.18 -11.85
C ASN A 37 -2.65 0.24 -11.88
N LEU A 38 -2.46 0.81 -10.73
CA LEU A 38 -1.84 2.14 -10.55
C LEU A 38 -0.33 2.07 -10.27
N HIS A 39 0.24 0.87 -10.33
CA HIS A 39 1.64 0.58 -10.11
C HIS A 39 2.29 0.09 -11.41
N ALA A 40 3.56 -0.22 -11.38
CA ALA A 40 4.25 -0.80 -12.54
C ALA A 40 3.78 -2.25 -12.81
N GLY A 41 3.69 -2.66 -14.06
CA GLY A 41 3.14 -3.92 -14.57
C GLY A 41 1.95 -3.65 -15.46
N PRO A 42 1.24 -4.68 -15.92
CA PRO A 42 0.08 -4.54 -16.79
C PRO A 42 -0.99 -3.62 -16.22
N ASP A 43 -1.72 -2.92 -17.09
CA ASP A 43 -2.70 -1.90 -16.71
C ASP A 43 -3.88 -2.43 -15.93
N PHE A 44 -4.32 -3.65 -16.23
CA PHE A 44 -5.45 -4.29 -15.54
C PHE A 44 -5.08 -5.70 -15.11
N PHE A 45 -5.41 -6.04 -13.85
CA PHE A 45 -5.25 -7.38 -13.29
C PHE A 45 -6.58 -8.12 -13.24
N ALA A 46 -6.49 -9.47 -13.30
CA ALA A 46 -7.61 -10.38 -13.13
C ALA A 46 -8.81 -10.13 -14.06
N ALA A 47 -8.57 -9.56 -15.23
CA ALA A 47 -9.59 -9.42 -16.25
C ALA A 47 -10.15 -10.80 -16.67
N ARG A 48 -11.44 -10.87 -16.96
CA ARG A 48 -12.13 -12.08 -17.41
C ARG A 48 -12.74 -11.82 -18.79
N ILE A 49 -12.18 -12.45 -19.79
CA ILE A 49 -12.51 -12.21 -21.19
C ILE A 49 -12.90 -13.54 -21.82
N ARG A 50 -14.02 -13.57 -22.50
CA ARG A 50 -14.40 -14.72 -23.33
C ARG A 50 -13.95 -14.46 -24.77
N ILE A 51 -13.09 -15.31 -25.29
CA ILE A 51 -12.66 -15.30 -26.69
C ILE A 51 -13.27 -16.57 -27.33
N ASP A 52 -14.19 -16.39 -28.23
CA ASP A 52 -15.06 -17.44 -28.75
C ASP A 52 -15.78 -18.20 -27.63
N GLN A 53 -15.43 -19.48 -27.41
CA GLN A 53 -16.00 -20.29 -26.34
C GLN A 53 -15.08 -20.45 -25.13
N LEU A 54 -13.87 -19.89 -25.16
CA LEU A 54 -12.88 -20.04 -24.09
C LEU A 54 -12.90 -18.83 -23.16
N LEU A 55 -12.90 -19.12 -21.87
CA LEU A 55 -12.74 -18.09 -20.82
C LEU A 55 -11.25 -17.90 -20.53
N TRP A 56 -10.77 -16.70 -20.72
CA TRP A 56 -9.43 -16.26 -20.40
C TRP A 56 -9.46 -15.41 -19.13
N VAL A 57 -8.52 -15.68 -18.22
CA VAL A 57 -8.35 -14.90 -16.98
C VAL A 57 -6.90 -14.49 -16.87
N GLY A 58 -6.62 -13.19 -16.78
CA GLY A 58 -5.25 -12.68 -16.75
C GLY A 58 -5.19 -11.17 -16.75
N CYS A 59 -4.07 -10.63 -17.21
CA CYS A 59 -3.85 -9.19 -17.28
C CYS A 59 -4.19 -8.63 -18.67
N VAL A 60 -4.55 -7.35 -18.71
CA VAL A 60 -4.73 -6.60 -19.95
C VAL A 60 -3.79 -5.41 -19.95
N GLU A 61 -3.16 -5.16 -21.09
CA GLU A 61 -2.33 -3.99 -21.35
C GLU A 61 -2.97 -3.14 -22.42
N ILE A 62 -2.92 -1.82 -22.25
CA ILE A 62 -3.60 -0.86 -23.16
C ILE A 62 -2.59 0.19 -23.62
N HIS A 63 -2.48 0.39 -24.92
CA HIS A 63 -1.66 1.42 -25.53
C HIS A 63 -2.42 2.23 -26.58
N HIS A 64 -1.92 3.41 -26.90
CA HIS A 64 -2.40 4.13 -28.07
C HIS A 64 -2.02 3.40 -29.36
N ALA A 65 -0.77 2.95 -29.47
CA ALA A 65 -0.30 2.22 -30.65
C ALA A 65 0.39 0.90 -30.27
N ALA A 66 0.19 -0.15 -31.05
CA ALA A 66 0.77 -1.47 -30.77
C ALA A 66 2.31 -1.46 -30.68
N SER A 67 2.97 -0.55 -31.40
CA SER A 67 4.43 -0.38 -31.32
C SER A 67 4.94 0.06 -29.95
N GLU A 68 4.10 0.65 -29.09
CA GLU A 68 4.49 1.10 -27.73
C GLU A 68 4.82 -0.07 -26.81
N TRP A 69 4.31 -1.27 -27.05
CA TRP A 69 4.72 -2.50 -26.39
C TRP A 69 6.23 -2.70 -26.39
N PHE A 70 6.86 -2.42 -27.53
CA PHE A 70 8.33 -2.53 -27.67
C PHE A 70 9.04 -1.30 -27.10
N ALA A 71 8.48 -0.11 -27.30
CA ALA A 71 9.05 1.14 -26.82
C ALA A 71 9.12 1.17 -25.27
N HIS A 72 8.14 0.59 -24.59
CA HIS A 72 8.11 0.46 -23.14
C HIS A 72 8.86 -0.79 -22.60
N GLY A 73 9.39 -1.64 -23.50
CA GLY A 73 10.21 -2.81 -23.13
C GLY A 73 9.41 -4.01 -22.59
N HIS A 74 8.08 -4.05 -22.77
CA HIS A 74 7.21 -5.09 -22.21
C HIS A 74 7.51 -6.49 -22.76
N HIS A 75 8.05 -6.58 -23.97
CA HIS A 75 8.48 -7.83 -24.61
C HIS A 75 9.64 -8.54 -23.88
N THR A 76 10.33 -7.87 -22.97
CA THR A 76 11.45 -8.42 -22.18
C THR A 76 11.19 -8.41 -20.68
N ASP A 77 10.07 -7.83 -20.20
CA ASP A 77 9.75 -7.73 -18.78
C ASP A 77 8.85 -8.90 -18.33
N PRO A 78 9.33 -9.79 -17.44
CA PRO A 78 8.54 -10.90 -16.90
C PRO A 78 7.22 -10.49 -16.24
N ALA A 79 7.07 -9.24 -15.81
CA ALA A 79 5.82 -8.75 -15.23
C ALA A 79 4.64 -8.82 -16.21
N TYR A 80 4.92 -8.82 -17.53
CA TYR A 80 3.91 -8.85 -18.59
C TYR A 80 3.62 -10.26 -19.11
N SER A 81 4.20 -11.31 -18.52
CA SER A 81 3.98 -12.71 -18.93
C SER A 81 2.54 -13.18 -18.74
N SER A 82 1.76 -12.51 -17.91
CA SER A 82 0.36 -12.82 -17.62
C SER A 82 -0.64 -12.01 -18.45
N VAL A 83 -0.16 -11.21 -19.44
CA VAL A 83 -1.02 -10.45 -20.34
C VAL A 83 -1.70 -11.40 -21.31
N ILE A 84 -3.04 -11.43 -21.25
CA ILE A 84 -3.89 -12.29 -22.10
C ILE A 84 -4.48 -11.53 -23.28
N LEU A 85 -4.51 -10.20 -23.21
CA LEU A 85 -5.01 -9.33 -24.27
C LEU A 85 -4.28 -7.99 -24.27
N HIS A 86 -3.82 -7.58 -25.43
CA HIS A 86 -3.29 -6.26 -25.72
C HIS A 86 -4.34 -5.43 -26.45
N VAL A 87 -4.77 -4.31 -25.86
CA VAL A 87 -5.82 -3.43 -26.41
C VAL A 87 -5.17 -2.17 -26.95
N VAL A 88 -5.43 -1.84 -28.23
CA VAL A 88 -4.79 -0.70 -28.88
C VAL A 88 -5.79 0.13 -29.68
N GLU A 89 -5.56 1.44 -29.79
CA GLU A 89 -6.31 2.31 -30.70
C GLU A 89 -5.79 2.21 -32.14
N VAL A 90 -4.46 1.99 -32.28
CA VAL A 90 -3.80 1.86 -33.59
C VAL A 90 -2.98 0.58 -33.63
N ASP A 91 -3.39 -0.40 -34.42
CA ASP A 91 -2.62 -1.62 -34.67
C ASP A 91 -1.63 -1.41 -35.81
N ASN A 92 -0.46 -0.88 -35.46
CA ASN A 92 0.60 -0.53 -36.44
C ASN A 92 1.78 -1.53 -36.43
N ARG A 93 1.76 -2.55 -35.55
CA ARG A 93 2.84 -3.52 -35.44
C ARG A 93 2.38 -4.80 -34.74
N GLN A 94 2.71 -5.95 -35.32
CA GLN A 94 2.50 -7.24 -34.67
C GLN A 94 3.32 -7.34 -33.37
N VAL A 95 2.70 -7.81 -32.32
CA VAL A 95 3.26 -7.88 -30.97
C VAL A 95 3.45 -9.33 -30.58
N ALA A 96 4.61 -9.63 -29.96
CA ALA A 96 4.90 -10.93 -29.38
C ALA A 96 5.14 -10.82 -27.87
N GLY A 97 4.68 -11.82 -27.13
CA GLY A 97 4.95 -11.99 -25.70
C GLY A 97 6.38 -12.49 -25.43
N LEU A 98 6.69 -12.70 -24.17
CA LEU A 98 8.00 -13.19 -23.70
C LEU A 98 8.41 -14.54 -24.26
N ASN A 99 7.43 -15.41 -24.56
CA ASN A 99 7.62 -16.74 -25.15
C ASN A 99 7.84 -16.69 -26.66
N GLY A 100 7.81 -15.50 -27.28
CA GLY A 100 7.92 -15.33 -28.73
C GLY A 100 6.62 -15.65 -29.50
N GLU A 101 5.54 -16.05 -28.82
CA GLU A 101 4.24 -16.24 -29.43
C GLU A 101 3.54 -14.90 -29.65
N GLU A 102 2.74 -14.82 -30.71
CA GLU A 102 1.95 -13.63 -30.99
C GLU A 102 0.99 -13.34 -29.82
N LEU A 103 1.06 -12.11 -29.30
CA LEU A 103 0.20 -11.68 -28.20
C LEU A 103 -1.20 -11.36 -28.75
N PRO A 104 -2.26 -11.97 -28.16
CA PRO A 104 -3.63 -11.63 -28.52
C PRO A 104 -3.87 -10.12 -28.50
N THR A 105 -4.24 -9.52 -29.64
CA THR A 105 -4.39 -8.08 -29.78
C THR A 105 -5.78 -7.73 -30.33
N CYS A 106 -6.37 -6.64 -29.85
CA CYS A 106 -7.59 -6.08 -30.41
C CYS A 106 -7.52 -4.55 -30.51
N LEU A 107 -8.15 -4.01 -31.55
CA LEU A 107 -8.42 -2.58 -31.66
C LEU A 107 -9.61 -2.20 -30.78
N ILE A 108 -9.48 -1.10 -30.06
CA ILE A 108 -10.56 -0.44 -29.35
C ILE A 108 -11.06 0.74 -30.20
N LEU A 109 -12.31 0.67 -30.64
CA LEU A 109 -12.92 1.80 -31.32
C LEU A 109 -13.40 2.83 -30.32
N VAL A 110 -12.78 4.00 -30.40
CA VAL A 110 -13.07 5.13 -29.52
C VAL A 110 -14.29 5.90 -30.05
N PRO A 111 -15.28 6.20 -29.18
CA PRO A 111 -16.39 7.05 -29.55
C PRO A 111 -15.92 8.42 -30.09
N ARG A 112 -16.56 8.95 -31.09
CA ARG A 112 -16.27 10.29 -31.62
C ARG A 112 -16.72 11.34 -30.60
N THR A 113 -15.84 11.70 -29.71
CA THR A 113 -16.05 12.74 -28.70
C THR A 113 -15.10 13.91 -28.94
N GLN A 114 -15.54 15.12 -28.59
CA GLN A 114 -14.67 16.29 -28.64
C GLN A 114 -13.58 16.20 -27.56
N PRO A 115 -12.37 16.79 -27.78
CA PRO A 115 -11.30 16.77 -26.78
C PRO A 115 -11.75 17.26 -25.40
N GLU A 116 -12.65 18.24 -25.34
CA GLU A 116 -13.22 18.77 -24.10
C GLU A 116 -14.12 17.74 -23.40
N GLU A 117 -14.89 16.96 -24.14
CA GLU A 117 -15.72 15.88 -23.62
C GLU A 117 -14.86 14.70 -23.13
N GLN A 118 -13.80 14.38 -23.86
CA GLN A 118 -12.81 13.39 -23.43
C GLN A 118 -12.13 13.80 -22.12
N ALA A 119 -11.70 15.07 -22.05
CA ALA A 119 -11.14 15.64 -20.84
C ALA A 119 -12.15 15.61 -19.68
N ALA A 120 -13.41 15.97 -19.93
CA ALA A 120 -14.49 15.94 -18.94
C ALA A 120 -14.80 14.53 -18.45
N LEU A 121 -14.75 13.52 -19.35
CA LEU A 121 -14.95 12.11 -18.98
C LEU A 121 -13.79 11.56 -18.18
N VAL A 122 -12.54 11.83 -18.55
CA VAL A 122 -11.35 11.51 -17.76
C VAL A 122 -11.37 12.26 -16.42
N GLU A 123 -11.90 13.46 -16.40
CA GLU A 123 -12.03 14.30 -15.23
C GLU A 123 -13.15 13.85 -14.28
N GLN A 124 -14.25 13.30 -14.80
CA GLN A 124 -15.29 12.62 -14.01
C GLN A 124 -14.74 11.38 -13.30
N LEU A 125 -13.77 10.69 -13.90
CA LEU A 125 -13.01 9.61 -13.25
C LEU A 125 -12.16 10.09 -12.07
N HIS A 126 -11.66 11.30 -12.14
CA HIS A 126 -10.68 11.82 -11.22
C HIS A 126 -11.26 12.80 -10.20
N SER A 127 -12.38 12.43 -9.54
CA SER A 127 -12.85 13.11 -8.32
C SER A 127 -13.28 14.58 -8.44
N ARG A 128 -13.36 15.18 -9.63
CA ARG A 128 -13.82 16.58 -9.75
C ARG A 128 -15.27 16.78 -9.35
N SER A 129 -16.15 15.81 -9.62
CA SER A 129 -17.55 15.93 -9.21
C SER A 129 -17.69 15.89 -7.69
N ALA A 130 -16.94 15.04 -7.00
CA ALA A 130 -16.91 14.98 -5.55
C ALA A 130 -16.23 16.21 -4.94
N ALA A 131 -15.11 16.68 -5.51
CA ALA A 131 -14.44 17.90 -5.08
C ALA A 131 -15.28 19.14 -5.35
N ALA A 132 -15.93 19.24 -6.52
CA ALA A 132 -16.80 20.36 -6.86
C ALA A 132 -18.05 20.40 -5.97
N ALA A 133 -18.69 19.25 -5.70
CA ALA A 133 -19.79 19.17 -4.75
C ALA A 133 -19.34 19.60 -3.34
N PHE A 134 -18.15 19.16 -2.91
CA PHE A 134 -17.58 19.55 -1.63
C PHE A 134 -17.25 21.05 -1.56
N LEU A 135 -16.70 21.63 -2.62
CA LEU A 135 -16.41 23.07 -2.72
C LEU A 135 -17.68 23.94 -2.76
N GLY A 136 -18.79 23.39 -3.24
CA GLY A 136 -20.09 24.06 -3.26
C GLY A 136 -20.75 24.18 -1.87
N LEU A 137 -20.28 23.43 -0.86
CA LEU A 137 -20.81 23.48 0.48
C LEU A 137 -20.35 24.75 1.22
N SER A 138 -21.14 25.23 2.17
CA SER A 138 -20.73 26.27 3.12
C SER A 138 -19.55 25.79 3.99
N ALA A 139 -18.85 26.71 4.64
CA ALA A 139 -17.73 26.39 5.52
C ALA A 139 -18.16 25.48 6.70
N GLU A 140 -19.36 25.69 7.24
CA GLU A 140 -19.91 24.89 8.35
C GLU A 140 -20.26 23.46 7.87
N GLU A 141 -20.93 23.33 6.74
CA GLU A 141 -21.26 22.03 6.14
C GLU A 141 -20.00 21.23 5.81
N ARG A 142 -18.99 21.88 5.22
CA ARG A 142 -17.69 21.24 4.96
C ARG A 142 -17.02 20.75 6.23
N SER A 143 -16.97 21.58 7.27
CA SER A 143 -16.36 21.20 8.55
C SER A 143 -17.08 20.02 9.20
N SER A 144 -18.40 20.04 9.17
CA SER A 144 -19.24 18.95 9.69
C SER A 144 -19.05 17.64 8.91
N LEU A 145 -19.04 17.73 7.59
CA LEU A 145 -18.82 16.59 6.69
C LEU A 145 -17.44 15.98 6.88
N LEU A 146 -16.38 16.80 6.94
CA LEU A 146 -15.01 16.34 7.18
C LEU A 146 -14.90 15.59 8.51
N LEU A 147 -15.50 16.11 9.56
CA LEU A 147 -15.50 15.45 10.86
C LEU A 147 -16.27 14.11 10.83
N CYS A 148 -17.39 14.06 10.15
CA CYS A 148 -18.18 12.83 9.98
C CYS A 148 -17.38 11.76 9.23
N LEU A 149 -16.82 12.10 8.07
CA LEU A 149 -15.98 11.22 7.25
C LEU A 149 -14.76 10.71 8.03
N TYR A 150 -14.08 11.61 8.74
CA TYR A 150 -12.95 11.22 9.59
C TYR A 150 -13.35 10.23 10.68
N ARG A 151 -14.48 10.47 11.38
CA ARG A 151 -15.00 9.56 12.42
C ARG A 151 -15.25 8.17 11.87
N THR A 152 -15.88 8.06 10.70
CA THR A 152 -16.10 6.77 10.04
C THR A 152 -14.79 6.04 9.74
N ARG A 153 -13.80 6.77 9.17
CA ARG A 153 -12.49 6.22 8.90
C ARG A 153 -11.77 5.75 10.16
N MET A 154 -11.86 6.52 11.23
CA MET A 154 -11.28 6.15 12.52
C MET A 154 -11.96 4.92 13.12
N GLN A 155 -13.28 4.81 13.05
CA GLN A 155 -14.00 3.62 13.50
C GLN A 155 -13.51 2.36 12.78
N ALA A 156 -13.32 2.40 11.46
CA ALA A 156 -12.79 1.28 10.70
C ALA A 156 -11.37 0.90 11.17
N LYS A 157 -10.50 1.88 11.47
CA LYS A 157 -9.16 1.63 12.00
C LYS A 157 -9.19 1.03 13.41
N VAL A 158 -10.07 1.52 14.27
CA VAL A 158 -10.28 0.98 15.63
C VAL A 158 -10.77 -0.46 15.54
N GLN A 159 -11.69 -0.75 14.65
CA GLN A 159 -12.18 -2.12 14.43
C GLN A 159 -11.08 -3.05 13.93
N ALA A 160 -10.25 -2.60 12.99
CA ALA A 160 -9.08 -3.38 12.53
C ALA A 160 -8.08 -3.63 13.67
N CYS A 161 -7.86 -2.62 14.53
CA CYS A 161 -7.02 -2.79 15.74
C CYS A 161 -7.65 -3.80 16.72
N ALA A 162 -8.96 -3.79 16.90
CA ALA A 162 -9.67 -4.75 17.73
C ALA A 162 -9.52 -6.19 17.21
N GLN A 163 -9.61 -6.40 15.90
CA GLN A 163 -9.36 -7.71 15.28
C GLN A 163 -7.91 -8.19 15.50
N LEU A 164 -6.93 -7.27 15.44
CA LEU A 164 -5.54 -7.59 15.77
C LEU A 164 -5.38 -7.98 17.26
N LEU A 165 -6.07 -7.28 18.17
CA LEU A 165 -6.06 -7.62 19.59
C LEU A 165 -6.65 -9.00 19.87
N GLU A 166 -7.73 -9.38 19.19
CA GLU A 166 -8.32 -10.72 19.26
C GLU A 166 -7.33 -11.79 18.74
N ARG A 167 -6.68 -11.54 17.60
CA ARG A 167 -5.63 -12.42 17.06
C ARG A 167 -4.41 -12.53 17.98
N ALA A 168 -4.11 -11.47 18.72
CA ALA A 168 -3.09 -11.45 19.78
C ALA A 168 -3.57 -12.05 21.11
N SER A 169 -4.75 -12.70 21.14
CA SER A 169 -5.34 -13.31 22.34
C SER A 169 -5.46 -12.33 23.52
N GLY A 170 -5.73 -11.07 23.24
CA GLY A 170 -5.87 -10.00 24.23
C GLY A 170 -4.55 -9.38 24.71
N ASP A 171 -3.41 -9.80 24.16
CA ASP A 171 -2.11 -9.18 24.46
C ASP A 171 -1.99 -7.82 23.76
N TRP A 172 -2.11 -6.76 24.52
CA TRP A 172 -2.03 -5.38 24.05
C TRP A 172 -0.64 -5.02 23.47
N ALA A 173 0.43 -5.51 24.08
CA ALA A 173 1.79 -5.25 23.61
C ALA A 173 2.03 -5.92 22.25
N GLN A 174 1.58 -7.17 22.10
CA GLN A 174 1.64 -7.91 20.84
C GLN A 174 0.75 -7.28 19.76
N CYS A 175 -0.44 -6.80 20.12
CA CYS A 175 -1.34 -6.08 19.21
C CYS A 175 -0.66 -4.80 18.68
N PHE A 176 -0.11 -3.97 19.57
CA PHE A 176 0.62 -2.76 19.18
C PHE A 176 1.80 -3.09 18.26
N TRP A 177 2.57 -4.12 18.59
CA TRP A 177 3.70 -4.59 17.79
C TRP A 177 3.27 -5.01 16.38
N ALA A 178 2.21 -5.81 16.26
CA ALA A 178 1.71 -6.27 14.97
C ALA A 178 1.23 -5.10 14.09
N GLN A 179 0.53 -4.14 14.69
CA GLN A 179 0.07 -2.94 14.00
C GLN A 179 1.25 -2.06 13.58
N LEU A 180 2.25 -1.88 14.44
CA LEU A 180 3.46 -1.14 14.14
C LEU A 180 4.19 -1.74 12.93
N LEU A 181 4.43 -3.05 12.93
CA LEU A 181 5.08 -3.74 11.81
C LEU A 181 4.29 -3.57 10.53
N ARG A 182 2.98 -3.77 10.56
CA ARG A 182 2.11 -3.58 9.39
C ARG A 182 2.36 -2.25 8.69
N TYR A 183 2.40 -1.16 9.44
CA TYR A 183 2.58 0.18 8.87
C TYR A 183 4.05 0.49 8.52
N PHE A 184 5.03 -0.14 9.17
CA PHE A 184 6.42 -0.10 8.72
C PHE A 184 6.62 -0.79 7.36
N GLY A 185 5.80 -1.79 7.04
CA GLY A 185 5.82 -2.49 5.75
C GLY A 185 5.39 -1.64 4.56
N GLY A 186 4.68 -0.53 4.82
CA GLY A 186 4.08 0.28 3.76
C GLY A 186 3.09 -0.53 2.92
N ALA A 187 2.70 -0.01 1.75
CA ALA A 187 1.68 -0.65 0.92
C ALA A 187 2.08 -2.04 0.39
N LEU A 188 3.38 -2.26 0.11
CA LEU A 188 3.84 -3.49 -0.54
C LEU A 188 4.11 -4.65 0.43
N ASN A 189 4.48 -4.36 1.68
CA ASN A 189 4.92 -5.36 2.64
C ASN A 189 4.11 -5.34 3.95
N SER A 190 2.97 -4.66 4.00
CA SER A 190 2.14 -4.55 5.21
C SER A 190 1.73 -5.92 5.76
N GLU A 191 1.23 -6.82 4.92
CA GLU A 191 0.82 -8.16 5.31
C GLU A 191 2.00 -9.05 5.71
N ALA A 192 3.12 -8.96 4.97
CA ALA A 192 4.34 -9.70 5.27
C ALA A 192 4.90 -9.31 6.65
N MET A 193 4.92 -8.00 6.94
CA MET A 193 5.35 -7.48 8.24
C MET A 193 4.40 -7.88 9.37
N GLU A 194 3.09 -7.82 9.15
CA GLU A 194 2.12 -8.29 10.14
C GLU A 194 2.27 -9.78 10.43
N ARG A 195 2.44 -10.61 9.39
CA ARG A 195 2.74 -12.03 9.56
C ARG A 195 4.02 -12.26 10.37
N LEU A 196 5.07 -11.46 10.09
CA LEU A 196 6.32 -11.53 10.85
C LEU A 196 6.09 -11.27 12.34
N ALA A 197 5.25 -10.31 12.71
CA ALA A 197 4.93 -10.01 14.10
C ALA A 197 4.34 -11.22 14.86
N PHE A 198 3.55 -12.06 14.18
CA PHE A 198 2.95 -13.25 14.80
C PHE A 198 3.86 -14.48 14.81
N VAL A 199 4.75 -14.64 13.83
CA VAL A 199 5.72 -15.75 13.81
C VAL A 199 6.97 -15.44 14.64
N LEU A 200 7.17 -14.17 15.01
CA LEU A 200 8.22 -13.70 15.90
C LEU A 200 7.59 -12.77 16.97
N PRO A 201 6.99 -13.35 18.02
CA PRO A 201 6.26 -12.58 19.02
C PRO A 201 7.13 -11.57 19.77
N LEU A 202 6.54 -10.44 20.16
CA LEU A 202 7.24 -9.34 20.83
C LEU A 202 7.96 -9.81 22.11
N HIS A 203 7.35 -10.67 22.93
CA HIS A 203 7.94 -11.15 24.17
C HIS A 203 9.27 -11.91 23.94
N LEU A 204 9.45 -12.53 22.77
CA LEU A 204 10.70 -13.17 22.39
C LEU A 204 11.78 -12.13 22.08
N LEU A 205 11.43 -11.11 21.29
CA LEU A 205 12.34 -10.01 20.96
C LEU A 205 12.77 -9.21 22.21
N GLN A 206 11.84 -9.02 23.15
CA GLN A 206 12.11 -8.32 24.41
C GLN A 206 13.17 -9.02 25.29
N LYS A 207 13.27 -10.38 25.24
CA LYS A 207 14.32 -11.12 25.92
C LYS A 207 15.73 -10.79 25.42
N HIS A 208 15.82 -10.26 24.21
CA HIS A 208 17.08 -9.92 23.54
C HIS A 208 17.25 -8.40 23.33
N SER A 209 16.39 -7.58 23.93
CA SER A 209 16.39 -6.13 23.71
C SER A 209 17.67 -5.40 24.20
N ASP A 210 18.53 -6.07 24.97
CA ASP A 210 19.87 -5.60 25.34
C ASP A 210 20.95 -5.87 24.28
N ARG A 211 20.65 -6.72 23.32
CA ARG A 211 21.56 -7.18 22.28
C ARG A 211 20.97 -6.86 20.90
N LEU A 212 21.37 -5.70 20.38
CA LEU A 212 20.87 -5.24 19.08
C LEU A 212 21.16 -6.24 17.95
N ASP A 213 22.36 -6.83 17.95
CA ASP A 213 22.76 -7.87 17.02
C ASP A 213 21.82 -9.08 17.02
N GLN A 214 21.34 -9.49 18.21
CA GLN A 214 20.38 -10.59 18.34
C GLN A 214 18.98 -10.20 17.84
N VAL A 215 18.53 -8.97 18.13
CA VAL A 215 17.24 -8.48 17.63
C VAL A 215 17.27 -8.33 16.11
N GLU A 216 18.37 -7.83 15.53
CA GLU A 216 18.55 -7.73 14.08
C GLU A 216 18.59 -9.12 13.44
N ALA A 217 19.34 -10.07 14.03
CA ALA A 217 19.40 -11.45 13.56
C ALA A 217 18.03 -12.13 13.57
N LEU A 218 17.25 -11.96 14.65
CA LEU A 218 15.89 -12.51 14.75
C LEU A 218 14.95 -11.92 13.70
N LEU A 219 14.92 -10.60 13.55
CA LEU A 219 14.00 -9.93 12.62
C LEU A 219 14.36 -10.24 11.17
N LEU A 220 15.62 -10.07 10.77
CA LEU A 220 16.08 -10.30 9.41
C LEU A 220 16.08 -11.80 9.06
N GLY A 221 16.49 -12.65 9.99
CA GLY A 221 16.53 -14.09 9.79
C GLY A 221 15.14 -14.70 9.67
N GLN A 222 14.22 -14.30 10.55
CA GLN A 222 12.84 -14.77 10.51
C GLN A 222 12.09 -14.28 9.26
N ALA A 223 12.45 -13.09 8.75
CA ALA A 223 11.96 -12.56 7.48
C ALA A 223 12.62 -13.20 6.24
N GLY A 224 13.72 -13.96 6.40
CA GLY A 224 14.50 -14.49 5.27
C GLY A 224 15.25 -13.42 4.49
N LEU A 225 15.68 -12.34 5.16
CA LEU A 225 16.31 -11.17 4.54
C LEU A 225 17.78 -10.97 4.90
N ILE A 226 18.43 -11.90 5.63
CA ILE A 226 19.88 -11.81 5.90
C ILE A 226 20.67 -11.92 4.59
N GLU A 227 20.27 -12.82 3.70
CA GLU A 227 20.95 -13.08 2.44
C GLU A 227 20.96 -11.91 1.45
N VAL A 228 20.09 -10.91 1.63
CA VAL A 228 20.06 -9.71 0.77
C VAL A 228 20.98 -8.60 1.26
N LEU A 229 21.60 -8.77 2.44
CA LEU A 229 22.60 -7.84 2.94
C LEU A 229 23.92 -8.01 2.18
N PRO A 230 24.75 -6.95 2.09
CA PRO A 230 26.08 -7.05 1.52
C PRO A 230 26.90 -8.15 2.20
N GLU A 231 27.72 -8.85 1.43
CA GLU A 231 28.67 -9.82 1.98
C GLU A 231 29.68 -9.12 2.90
N GLY A 232 30.03 -9.78 4.00
CA GLY A 232 30.98 -9.23 4.98
C GLY A 232 30.74 -9.74 6.39
N ALA A 233 31.55 -9.27 7.30
CA ALA A 233 31.54 -9.70 8.71
C ALA A 233 30.18 -9.54 9.38
N TYR A 234 29.47 -8.45 9.09
CA TYR A 234 28.15 -8.18 9.66
C TYR A 234 27.11 -9.24 9.23
N ARG A 235 27.03 -9.57 7.92
CA ARG A 235 26.12 -10.61 7.43
C ARG A 235 26.46 -11.98 8.03
N THR A 236 27.74 -12.33 8.12
CA THR A 236 28.19 -13.59 8.73
C THR A 236 27.76 -13.66 10.20
N GLN A 237 28.03 -12.61 10.98
CA GLN A 237 27.63 -12.52 12.38
C GLN A 237 26.12 -12.70 12.55
N LEU A 238 25.28 -12.01 11.76
CA LEU A 238 23.82 -12.15 11.84
C LEU A 238 23.35 -13.56 11.45
N THR A 239 24.02 -14.19 10.50
CA THR A 239 23.70 -15.56 10.07
C THR A 239 23.95 -16.57 11.17
N GLU A 240 25.13 -16.49 11.81
CA GLU A 240 25.52 -17.36 12.94
C GLU A 240 24.61 -17.17 14.14
N GLU A 241 24.34 -15.92 14.52
CA GLU A 241 23.46 -15.58 15.62
C GLU A 241 22.02 -16.06 15.39
N TYR A 242 21.50 -15.86 14.16
CA TYR A 242 20.17 -16.34 13.81
C TYR A 242 20.10 -17.86 13.83
N GLN A 243 21.09 -18.58 13.33
CA GLN A 243 21.11 -20.05 13.36
C GLN A 243 21.04 -20.56 14.81
N PHE A 244 21.82 -19.95 15.72
CA PHE A 244 21.77 -20.28 17.14
C PHE A 244 20.38 -20.01 17.73
N LEU A 245 19.83 -18.79 17.53
CA LEU A 245 18.53 -18.40 18.09
C LEU A 245 17.37 -19.18 17.48
N ARG A 246 17.46 -19.46 16.17
CA ARG A 246 16.49 -20.30 15.47
C ARG A 246 16.41 -21.71 16.07
N HIS A 247 17.56 -22.32 16.36
CA HIS A 247 17.61 -23.64 17.00
C HIS A 247 17.08 -23.57 18.43
N LYS A 248 17.53 -22.58 19.22
CA LYS A 248 17.14 -22.38 20.62
C LYS A 248 15.63 -22.24 20.81
N TYR A 249 14.94 -21.57 19.89
CA TYR A 249 13.51 -21.24 19.98
C TYR A 249 12.66 -21.99 18.98
N GLU A 250 13.22 -22.96 18.26
CA GLU A 250 12.53 -23.78 17.23
C GLU A 250 11.81 -22.94 16.18
N LEU A 251 12.42 -21.82 15.78
CA LEU A 251 11.79 -20.87 14.87
C LEU A 251 11.76 -21.40 13.43
N ARG A 252 10.69 -21.05 12.72
CA ARG A 252 10.53 -21.33 11.28
C ARG A 252 10.45 -20.01 10.54
N ALA A 253 11.46 -19.73 9.72
CA ALA A 253 11.50 -18.53 8.90
C ALA A 253 10.30 -18.46 7.93
N LEU A 254 9.89 -17.24 7.61
CA LEU A 254 8.95 -17.01 6.52
C LEU A 254 9.57 -17.45 5.20
N GLY A 255 8.74 -17.95 4.27
CA GLY A 255 9.21 -18.45 2.97
C GLY A 255 9.91 -17.39 2.14
N ALA A 256 10.82 -17.81 1.29
CA ALA A 256 11.45 -16.94 0.29
C ALA A 256 10.38 -16.25 -0.56
N GLY A 257 10.57 -14.96 -0.84
CA GLY A 257 9.61 -14.17 -1.63
C GLY A 257 8.42 -13.60 -0.83
N THR A 258 8.34 -13.84 0.48
CA THR A 258 7.31 -13.20 1.33
C THR A 258 7.40 -11.67 1.29
N PHE A 259 8.62 -11.13 1.23
CA PHE A 259 8.88 -9.69 1.18
C PHE A 259 9.19 -9.22 -0.23
N ARG A 260 8.49 -8.19 -0.68
CA ARG A 260 8.72 -7.54 -1.98
C ARG A 260 9.80 -6.49 -1.85
N ARG A 261 10.90 -6.61 -2.61
CA ARG A 261 11.98 -5.63 -2.71
C ARG A 261 11.92 -4.85 -4.03
N ALA A 262 11.51 -5.50 -5.11
CA ALA A 262 11.35 -4.86 -6.40
C ALA A 262 10.39 -3.67 -6.31
N ARG A 263 10.73 -2.58 -7.01
CA ARG A 263 9.93 -1.34 -7.07
C ARG A 263 9.72 -0.65 -5.72
N THR A 264 10.51 -1.01 -4.70
CA THR A 264 10.53 -0.35 -3.40
C THR A 264 11.59 0.74 -3.40
N ARG A 265 11.23 1.97 -3.00
CA ARG A 265 12.23 3.04 -2.83
C ARG A 265 13.29 2.59 -1.82
N PRO A 266 14.60 2.94 -2.01
CA PRO A 266 15.67 2.46 -1.14
C PRO A 266 15.43 2.66 0.36
N ALA A 267 14.81 3.78 0.77
CA ALA A 267 14.47 4.06 2.16
C ALA A 267 13.38 3.13 2.74
N ASN A 268 12.58 2.49 1.90
CA ASN A 268 11.45 1.65 2.28
C ASN A 268 11.74 0.16 2.12
N LEU A 269 12.96 -0.22 1.76
CA LEU A 269 13.36 -1.63 1.66
C LEU A 269 13.07 -2.37 2.97
N PRO A 270 12.49 -3.58 2.93
CA PRO A 270 12.03 -4.27 4.13
C PRO A 270 13.17 -4.54 5.12
N GLU A 271 14.36 -4.88 4.66
CA GLU A 271 15.54 -5.05 5.52
C GLU A 271 15.91 -3.76 6.28
N ARG A 272 15.80 -2.59 5.64
CA ARG A 272 16.05 -1.32 6.32
C ARG A 272 14.98 -1.00 7.37
N ARG A 273 13.73 -1.31 7.05
CA ARG A 273 12.61 -1.14 8.00
C ARG A 273 12.76 -2.06 9.21
N LEU A 274 13.21 -3.30 9.03
CA LEU A 274 13.48 -4.22 10.14
C LEU A 274 14.64 -3.75 11.01
N LEU A 275 15.70 -3.18 10.44
CA LEU A 275 16.79 -2.58 11.20
C LEU A 275 16.34 -1.35 12.02
N GLN A 276 15.45 -0.53 11.50
CA GLN A 276 14.82 0.57 12.25
C GLN A 276 14.01 0.04 13.45
N LEU A 277 13.20 -1.01 13.23
CA LEU A 277 12.42 -1.67 14.28
C LEU A 277 13.30 -2.31 15.36
N ALA A 278 14.40 -2.98 14.97
CA ALA A 278 15.37 -3.51 15.91
C ALA A 278 15.92 -2.42 16.84
N ALA A 279 16.32 -1.29 16.24
CA ALA A 279 16.84 -0.16 17.02
C ALA A 279 15.79 0.46 17.96
N LEU A 280 14.51 0.50 17.57
CA LEU A 280 13.43 0.93 18.46
C LEU A 280 13.27 0.00 19.68
N LEU A 281 13.34 -1.31 19.47
CA LEU A 281 13.17 -2.30 20.53
C LEU A 281 14.29 -2.26 21.57
N THR A 282 15.51 -1.90 21.18
CA THR A 282 16.65 -1.83 22.10
C THR A 282 16.57 -0.67 23.09
N ARG A 283 15.64 0.26 22.93
CA ARG A 283 15.38 1.32 23.92
C ARG A 283 14.86 0.81 25.25
N ARG A 284 14.35 -0.43 25.30
CA ARG A 284 13.79 -1.08 26.50
C ARG A 284 12.65 -0.30 27.17
N ASP A 285 12.10 0.71 26.49
CA ASP A 285 10.93 1.41 26.95
C ASP A 285 9.69 0.71 26.33
N PHE A 286 8.71 0.41 27.14
CA PHE A 286 7.45 -0.19 26.71
C PHE A 286 6.73 0.78 25.75
N LEU A 287 7.15 0.74 24.46
CA LEU A 287 6.77 1.73 23.44
C LEU A 287 5.25 1.88 23.33
N GLY A 288 4.50 0.77 23.37
CA GLY A 288 3.04 0.78 23.33
C GLY A 288 2.44 1.55 24.51
N ASP A 289 2.89 1.30 25.73
CA ASP A 289 2.40 1.98 26.94
C ASP A 289 2.74 3.48 26.92
N ARG A 290 3.92 3.83 26.43
CA ARG A 290 4.30 5.23 26.29
C ARG A 290 3.46 5.94 25.21
N CYS A 291 3.18 5.26 24.11
CA CYS A 291 2.26 5.77 23.10
C CYS A 291 0.84 5.97 23.63
N LEU A 292 0.35 5.11 24.53
CA LEU A 292 -0.95 5.33 25.20
C LEU A 292 -1.01 6.61 26.02
N ARG A 293 0.11 7.03 26.61
CA ARG A 293 0.18 8.22 27.50
C ARG A 293 0.53 9.51 26.77
N ALA A 294 1.18 9.42 25.61
CA ALA A 294 1.59 10.59 24.84
C ALA A 294 0.35 11.33 24.29
N ARG A 295 0.38 12.65 24.40
CA ARG A 295 -0.74 13.53 23.96
C ARG A 295 -0.31 14.54 22.89
N THR A 296 0.98 14.71 22.68
CA THR A 296 1.49 15.67 21.71
C THR A 296 2.30 14.99 20.60
N ARG A 297 2.27 15.60 19.42
CA ARG A 297 3.08 15.15 18.28
C ARG A 297 4.56 15.10 18.63
N ARG A 298 5.05 16.08 19.41
CA ARG A 298 6.45 16.14 19.86
C ARG A 298 6.84 14.92 20.72
N GLU A 299 6.03 14.58 21.72
CA GLU A 299 6.27 13.40 22.58
C GLU A 299 6.33 12.12 21.73
N LEU A 300 5.40 11.97 20.78
CA LEU A 300 5.37 10.80 19.88
C LEU A 300 6.58 10.76 18.95
N TYR A 301 7.03 11.88 18.44
CA TYR A 301 8.27 11.94 17.65
C TYR A 301 9.49 11.52 18.46
N GLU A 302 9.61 11.96 19.73
CA GLU A 302 10.67 11.52 20.63
C GLU A 302 10.64 10.01 20.85
N LEU A 303 9.45 9.38 20.91
CA LEU A 303 9.30 7.93 21.02
C LEU A 303 9.78 7.18 19.78
N PHE A 304 9.59 7.74 18.60
CA PHE A 304 10.04 7.14 17.34
C PHE A 304 11.43 7.57 16.91
N THR A 305 12.12 8.40 17.69
CA THR A 305 13.52 8.76 17.42
C THR A 305 14.42 7.56 17.73
N LEU A 306 15.23 7.16 16.75
CA LEU A 306 16.17 6.04 16.93
C LEU A 306 17.33 6.43 17.82
N PRO A 307 17.87 5.50 18.64
CA PRO A 307 19.14 5.70 19.33
C PRO A 307 20.26 6.01 18.34
N ALA A 308 21.21 6.85 18.75
CA ALA A 308 22.41 7.08 17.96
C ALA A 308 23.10 5.75 17.62
N ALA A 309 23.47 5.58 16.35
CA ALA A 309 24.20 4.40 15.92
C ALA A 309 25.51 4.30 16.72
N LYS A 310 25.78 3.15 17.34
CA LYS A 310 27.12 2.79 17.77
C LYS A 310 27.96 2.62 16.52
N ALA A 311 29.27 2.86 16.63
CA ALA A 311 30.22 2.90 15.52
C ALA A 311 29.90 1.90 14.38
N ASP A 312 30.03 2.37 13.12
CA ASP A 312 29.77 1.59 11.92
C ASP A 312 30.57 0.28 11.94
N VAL A 313 29.83 -0.83 11.92
CA VAL A 313 30.44 -2.14 11.68
C VAL A 313 30.60 -2.28 10.17
N GLU A 314 31.76 -2.71 9.71
CA GLU A 314 32.02 -2.93 8.28
C GLU A 314 30.96 -3.84 7.66
N GLY A 315 30.34 -3.38 6.57
CA GLY A 315 29.25 -4.06 5.88
C GLY A 315 27.86 -3.85 6.48
N GLN A 316 27.73 -3.11 7.57
CA GLN A 316 26.42 -2.75 8.12
C GLN A 316 25.75 -1.66 7.27
N PRO A 317 24.52 -1.87 6.75
CA PRO A 317 23.82 -0.83 6.04
C PRO A 317 23.53 0.36 6.99
N PRO A 318 23.68 1.62 6.51
CA PRO A 318 23.42 2.78 7.33
C PRO A 318 21.98 2.79 7.84
N ARG A 319 21.81 2.97 9.17
CA ARG A 319 20.49 3.11 9.78
C ARG A 319 19.95 4.50 9.48
N ALA A 320 19.05 4.56 8.50
CA ALA A 320 18.32 5.79 8.25
C ALA A 320 17.38 6.10 9.43
N ALA A 321 17.31 7.37 9.82
CA ALA A 321 16.33 7.83 10.81
C ALA A 321 14.89 7.52 10.33
N ILE A 322 13.96 7.37 11.26
CA ILE A 322 12.54 7.33 10.95
C ILE A 322 12.15 8.76 10.50
N THR A 323 11.63 8.86 9.28
CA THR A 323 11.26 10.17 8.71
C THR A 323 10.02 10.74 9.41
N SER A 324 9.89 12.08 9.40
CA SER A 324 8.69 12.75 9.92
C SER A 324 7.41 12.21 9.29
N SER A 325 7.40 12.00 7.98
CA SER A 325 6.24 11.43 7.29
C SER A 325 5.88 10.01 7.76
N LEU A 326 6.87 9.17 8.12
CA LEU A 326 6.58 7.87 8.70
C LEU A 326 6.08 8.01 10.13
N CYS A 327 6.65 8.92 10.94
CA CYS A 327 6.14 9.20 12.29
C CYS A 327 4.67 9.63 12.23
N ASP A 328 4.33 10.57 11.35
CA ASP A 328 2.95 11.04 11.17
C ASP A 328 2.02 9.88 10.77
N LEU A 329 2.45 9.06 9.82
CA LEU A 329 1.70 7.85 9.40
C LEU A 329 1.46 6.88 10.57
N LEU A 330 2.47 6.67 11.42
CA LEU A 330 2.35 5.81 12.60
C LEU A 330 1.42 6.42 13.65
N ILE A 331 1.45 7.73 13.86
CA ILE A 331 0.54 8.41 14.79
C ILE A 331 -0.91 8.21 14.32
N ILE A 332 -1.20 8.50 13.05
CA ILE A 332 -2.54 8.44 12.49
C ILE A 332 -3.10 7.00 12.45
N ASN A 333 -2.25 6.02 12.15
CA ASN A 333 -2.75 4.67 11.84
C ASN A 333 -2.43 3.61 12.90
N VAL A 334 -1.51 3.88 13.83
CA VAL A 334 -1.15 2.98 14.92
C VAL A 334 -1.55 3.57 16.26
N VAL A 335 -1.02 4.75 16.61
CA VAL A 335 -1.17 5.31 17.95
C VAL A 335 -2.61 5.72 18.22
N LEU A 336 -3.23 6.55 17.37
CA LEU A 336 -4.59 7.04 17.60
C LEU A 336 -5.64 5.92 17.67
N PRO A 337 -5.70 4.94 16.74
CA PRO A 337 -6.65 3.83 16.87
C PRO A 337 -6.41 2.97 18.11
N TYR A 338 -5.14 2.77 18.48
CA TYR A 338 -4.77 2.00 19.66
C TYR A 338 -5.18 2.69 20.95
N GLN A 339 -4.98 4.01 21.06
CA GLN A 339 -5.43 4.82 22.20
C GLN A 339 -6.96 4.77 22.34
N VAL A 340 -7.69 4.94 21.24
CA VAL A 340 -9.17 4.88 21.25
C VAL A 340 -9.65 3.50 21.68
N LEU A 341 -9.11 2.44 21.10
CA LEU A 341 -9.49 1.07 21.45
C LEU A 341 -9.20 0.77 22.92
N TYR A 342 -8.05 1.21 23.43
CA TYR A 342 -7.65 1.01 24.82
C TYR A 342 -8.62 1.72 25.78
N ALA A 343 -8.94 2.98 25.50
CA ALA A 343 -9.90 3.74 26.29
C ALA A 343 -11.30 3.08 26.30
N GLN A 344 -11.74 2.56 25.16
CA GLN A 344 -13.02 1.85 25.06
C GLN A 344 -13.04 0.54 25.86
N ARG A 345 -11.98 -0.24 25.81
CA ARG A 345 -11.95 -1.61 26.34
C ARG A 345 -11.47 -1.69 27.80
N GLN A 346 -10.51 -0.85 28.18
CA GLN A 346 -9.86 -0.91 29.50
C GLN A 346 -10.36 0.19 30.44
N GLU A 347 -10.68 1.38 29.92
CA GLU A 347 -11.14 2.51 30.72
C GLU A 347 -12.67 2.62 30.73
N GLY A 348 -13.37 1.79 29.95
CA GLY A 348 -14.84 1.78 29.88
C GLY A 348 -15.45 3.00 29.18
N LEU A 349 -14.64 3.80 28.49
CA LEU A 349 -15.09 5.01 27.78
C LEU A 349 -15.66 4.63 26.42
N ARG A 350 -16.91 4.17 26.37
CA ARG A 350 -17.55 3.66 25.13
C ARG A 350 -17.51 4.67 23.97
N ASP A 351 -17.61 5.95 24.28
CA ASP A 351 -17.61 7.05 23.30
C ASP A 351 -16.21 7.68 23.13
N ALA A 352 -15.15 6.95 23.53
CA ALA A 352 -13.78 7.46 23.34
C ALA A 352 -13.54 7.83 21.88
N ALA A 353 -13.08 9.05 21.68
CA ALA A 353 -12.75 9.62 20.38
C ALA A 353 -11.25 9.95 20.31
N PRO A 354 -10.66 9.98 19.11
CA PRO A 354 -9.28 10.38 18.96
C PRO A 354 -9.07 11.85 19.33
N ASP A 355 -7.85 12.16 19.76
CA ASP A 355 -7.45 13.54 20.02
C ASP A 355 -7.40 14.33 18.71
N LEU A 356 -8.36 15.24 18.54
CA LEU A 356 -8.48 16.08 17.35
C LEU A 356 -7.40 17.18 17.30
N GLU A 357 -6.89 17.65 18.44
CA GLU A 357 -5.81 18.64 18.48
C GLU A 357 -4.51 18.01 18.01
N LEU A 358 -4.21 16.80 18.50
CA LEU A 358 -3.07 16.04 18.01
C LEU A 358 -3.17 15.81 16.50
N LEU A 359 -4.33 15.38 16.00
CA LEU A 359 -4.53 15.12 14.58
C LEU A 359 -4.35 16.38 13.72
N ARG A 360 -4.89 17.51 14.16
CA ARG A 360 -4.72 18.80 13.46
C ARG A 360 -3.32 19.36 13.53
N SER A 361 -2.50 18.93 14.48
CA SER A 361 -1.07 19.29 14.55
C SER A 361 -0.22 18.60 13.48
N ILE A 362 -0.77 17.57 12.83
CA ILE A 362 -0.10 16.79 11.79
C ILE A 362 -0.47 17.38 10.42
N PRO A 363 0.52 17.66 9.54
CA PRO A 363 0.23 18.14 8.19
C PRO A 363 -0.62 17.16 7.38
N ALA A 364 -1.38 17.67 6.44
CA ALA A 364 -2.12 16.83 5.50
C ALA A 364 -1.18 15.91 4.73
N GLU A 365 -1.57 14.66 4.61
CA GLU A 365 -0.80 13.64 3.87
C GLU A 365 -0.61 14.05 2.41
N ASP A 366 0.55 13.71 1.85
CA ASP A 366 0.84 13.86 0.44
C ASP A 366 0.83 12.50 -0.26
N ASN A 367 -0.32 12.13 -0.81
CA ASN A 367 -0.52 10.89 -1.56
C ASN A 367 -1.30 11.18 -2.86
N ARG A 368 -1.56 10.15 -3.66
CA ARG A 368 -2.27 10.29 -4.93
C ARG A 368 -3.65 10.96 -4.76
N VAL A 369 -4.44 10.50 -3.81
CA VAL A 369 -5.79 11.02 -3.57
C VAL A 369 -5.75 12.48 -3.16
N THR A 370 -4.95 12.85 -2.17
CA THR A 370 -4.85 14.23 -1.70
C THR A 370 -4.34 15.18 -2.78
N ARG A 371 -3.45 14.72 -3.68
CA ARG A 371 -3.00 15.51 -4.84
C ARG A 371 -4.11 15.74 -5.84
N LEU A 372 -4.96 14.74 -6.11
CA LEU A 372 -6.13 14.89 -6.99
C LEU A 372 -7.08 15.96 -6.47
N TYR A 373 -7.41 15.92 -5.19
CA TYR A 373 -8.31 16.90 -4.58
C TYR A 373 -7.68 18.30 -4.49
N ARG A 374 -6.38 18.41 -4.24
CA ARG A 374 -5.65 19.69 -4.34
C ARG A 374 -5.66 20.24 -5.76
N ALA A 375 -5.44 19.42 -6.76
CA ALA A 375 -5.52 19.82 -8.17
C ALA A 375 -6.94 20.27 -8.57
N ALA A 376 -7.97 19.77 -7.88
CA ALA A 376 -9.35 20.22 -8.03
C ALA A 376 -9.68 21.50 -7.22
N GLY A 377 -8.69 22.12 -6.58
CA GLY A 377 -8.84 23.39 -5.86
C GLY A 377 -9.14 23.25 -4.36
N LEU A 378 -9.04 22.05 -3.79
CA LEU A 378 -9.25 21.85 -2.36
C LEU A 378 -7.96 22.11 -1.57
N GLU A 379 -7.99 23.01 -0.61
CA GLU A 379 -6.91 23.19 0.35
C GLU A 379 -7.06 22.16 1.48
N LEU A 380 -6.05 21.31 1.65
CA LEU A 380 -5.96 20.34 2.74
C LEU A 380 -4.86 20.78 3.71
N ARG A 381 -5.23 21.17 4.91
CA ARG A 381 -4.35 21.80 5.90
C ARG A 381 -3.70 20.79 6.85
N ASP A 382 -4.46 19.79 7.27
CA ASP A 382 -4.08 18.88 8.33
C ASP A 382 -4.47 17.43 8.04
N ALA A 383 -4.06 16.53 8.95
CA ALA A 383 -4.33 15.10 8.82
C ALA A 383 -5.82 14.76 8.95
N LEU A 384 -6.61 15.53 9.70
CA LEU A 384 -8.06 15.33 9.77
C LEU A 384 -8.68 15.49 8.38
N GLU A 385 -8.37 16.58 7.71
CA GLU A 385 -8.90 16.87 6.38
C GLU A 385 -8.44 15.83 5.35
N SER A 386 -7.16 15.45 5.35
CA SER A 386 -6.65 14.44 4.42
C SER A 386 -7.25 13.05 4.67
N GLN A 387 -7.42 12.64 5.92
CA GLN A 387 -8.05 11.37 6.27
C GLN A 387 -9.56 11.34 5.94
N ALA A 388 -10.25 12.47 6.08
CA ALA A 388 -11.64 12.60 5.66
C ALA A 388 -11.79 12.46 4.14
N ILE A 389 -10.91 13.10 3.37
CA ILE A 389 -10.90 12.98 1.91
C ILE A 389 -10.58 11.56 1.45
N LEU A 390 -9.68 10.86 2.14
CA LEU A 390 -9.43 9.44 1.87
C LEU A 390 -10.68 8.56 2.13
N GLN A 391 -11.53 8.93 3.09
CA GLN A 391 -12.80 8.23 3.33
C GLN A 391 -13.83 8.55 2.26
N LEU A 392 -13.89 9.80 1.81
CA LEU A 392 -14.78 10.20 0.72
C LEU A 392 -14.44 9.44 -0.57
N GLU A 393 -13.15 9.32 -0.89
CA GLU A 393 -12.69 8.57 -2.04
C GLU A 393 -13.01 7.07 -1.91
N HIS A 394 -12.85 6.50 -0.73
CA HIS A 394 -13.22 5.11 -0.46
C HIS A 394 -14.71 4.86 -0.72
N TYR A 395 -15.61 5.74 -0.26
CA TYR A 395 -17.04 5.62 -0.58
C TYR A 395 -17.33 5.72 -2.06
N ARG A 396 -16.63 6.60 -2.78
CA ARG A 396 -16.76 6.73 -4.22
C ARG A 396 -16.38 5.42 -4.92
N GLU A 397 -15.25 4.83 -4.55
CA GLU A 397 -14.78 3.55 -5.10
C GLU A 397 -15.74 2.40 -4.76
N GLU A 398 -16.31 2.37 -3.56
CA GLU A 398 -17.32 1.36 -3.18
C GLU A 398 -18.62 1.50 -3.98
N GLN A 399 -19.11 2.74 -4.20
CA GLN A 399 -20.29 2.97 -5.03
C GLN A 399 -20.06 2.54 -6.47
N GLU A 400 -18.88 2.81 -7.03
CA GLU A 400 -18.51 2.37 -8.38
C GLU A 400 -18.44 0.84 -8.49
N ARG A 401 -18.01 0.15 -7.43
CA ARG A 401 -18.04 -1.32 -7.38
C ARG A 401 -19.46 -1.87 -7.20
N GLY A 402 -20.29 -1.24 -6.37
CA GLY A 402 -21.68 -1.65 -6.12
C GLY A 402 -22.62 -1.44 -7.31
N LEU A 403 -22.30 -0.50 -8.20
CA LEU A 403 -23.04 -0.30 -9.47
C LEU A 403 -22.69 -1.36 -10.53
N LYS A 404 -21.68 -2.20 -10.26
CA LYS A 404 -21.20 -3.28 -11.15
C LYS A 404 -21.67 -4.69 -10.71
N GLY A 405 -22.38 -4.84 -9.61
CA GLY A 405 -23.01 -6.08 -9.12
C GLY A 405 -24.48 -6.10 -9.40
#